data_877d32a6e9a4bc3e3f8a6dbf88da010a
#
_entry.id   877d32a6e9a4bc3e3f8a6dbf88da010a
#
_cell.length_a   1.000
_cell.length_b   1.000
_cell.length_c   1.000
_cell.angle_alpha   90.00
_cell.angle_beta   90.00
_cell.angle_gamma   90.00
#
_symmetry.space_group_name_H-M   'P 1'
#
loop_
_entity.id
_entity.type
_entity.pdbx_description
1 polymer ?
#
loop_
_entity_poly.entity_id
_entity_poly.type
_entity_poly.pdbx_seq_one_letter_code
_entity_poly.pdbx_strand_id
1 'polypeptide(L)'
;MNVKMAHQKIIYQLTDKRIPAASGIGIVGDILERAGFSEEFRDVKLAEKRSRKQIDAGAVMTTFIALLCMGKPDFEYVSELQNDAAYYQNALHLNKGLPSPATLRQRMDEIGTKLRMSLLAFNTDLLRKNRVQPTPLKIGMVPVDMDVTPMDNSKTQKEGIGWTYKKFMGYAPMMAYIGTEGYLVNTELRTGSQHCQNGTPAFLRQTIELCRKITDQPLLFRLDSGNDATDNVGIMLDKGVYYVVKRNLRREDRDEWASNIRSWCKNISSSREGKTVYIGTTFKDIHYTSESGEEKVIRNRIVYEMIERTSTPDGQLLLVPEIDINMFWTNLGDSDEDIIALYHAHGECEQFHSEIKTDMGVERLPSGKFDTNELVLELTVLAYNILRMIGQEAVHQGNAPAKRVVSRKRVRTVIQNLIHFAGHVTQHARQLLLSISRSNAWADCFLALTRQFCFA
;
A
#
# COMPACT_ATOMS: atom_id res chain seq x y z
N MET A 1 -14.95 -41.81 32.67
CA MET A 1 -13.56 -41.82 33.19
C MET A 1 -12.80 -40.65 32.56
N ASN A 2 -12.60 -39.58 33.34
CA ASN A 2 -11.77 -38.45 32.87
C ASN A 2 -10.30 -38.87 33.06
N VAL A 3 -9.65 -39.23 31.98
CA VAL A 3 -8.18 -39.44 31.99
C VAL A 3 -7.56 -38.05 32.11
N LYS A 4 -7.05 -37.68 33.30
CA LYS A 4 -6.18 -36.52 33.45
C LYS A 4 -4.93 -36.77 32.62
N MET A 5 -4.76 -36.06 31.48
CA MET A 5 -3.45 -36.05 30.80
C MET A 5 -2.39 -35.53 31.75
N ALA A 6 -1.42 -36.35 32.04
CA ALA A 6 -0.23 -35.92 32.81
C ALA A 6 0.53 -34.90 31.94
N HIS A 7 0.80 -33.71 32.47
CA HIS A 7 1.63 -32.71 31.80
C HIS A 7 3.06 -33.26 31.67
N GLN A 8 3.53 -33.37 30.42
CA GLN A 8 4.92 -33.77 30.16
C GLN A 8 5.88 -32.62 30.50
N LYS A 9 7.02 -32.94 31.11
CA LYS A 9 8.07 -31.94 31.40
C LYS A 9 8.75 -31.52 30.08
N ILE A 10 8.78 -30.22 29.79
CA ILE A 10 9.50 -29.65 28.65
C ILE A 10 10.97 -29.51 29.02
N ILE A 11 11.86 -30.04 28.19
CA ILE A 11 13.32 -29.91 28.34
C ILE A 11 13.81 -29.04 27.18
N TYR A 12 14.55 -28.00 27.51
CA TYR A 12 15.16 -27.09 26.52
C TYR A 12 16.59 -27.50 26.27
N GLN A 13 16.97 -27.58 24.97
CA GLN A 13 18.35 -27.93 24.58
C GLN A 13 18.78 -27.10 23.37
N LEU A 14 20.07 -26.85 23.25
CA LEU A 14 20.69 -26.28 22.05
C LEU A 14 20.78 -27.34 20.95
N THR A 15 20.74 -26.91 19.70
CA THR A 15 20.88 -27.78 18.53
C THR A 15 21.77 -27.14 17.50
N ASP A 16 22.56 -27.92 16.79
CA ASP A 16 23.36 -27.49 15.65
C ASP A 16 22.56 -27.49 14.33
N LYS A 17 21.27 -27.84 14.39
CA LYS A 17 20.39 -27.81 13.23
C LYS A 17 20.15 -26.36 12.79
N ARG A 18 20.30 -26.10 11.48
CA ARG A 18 19.99 -24.82 10.88
C ARG A 18 18.49 -24.69 10.71
N ILE A 19 17.87 -23.75 11.44
CA ILE A 19 16.43 -23.49 11.41
C ILE A 19 16.24 -21.99 11.20
N PRO A 20 16.31 -21.50 9.93
CA PRO A 20 16.09 -20.08 9.63
C PRO A 20 14.73 -19.61 10.13
N ALA A 21 14.69 -18.46 10.78
CA ALA A 21 13.46 -17.88 11.33
C ALA A 21 12.44 -17.46 10.25
N ALA A 22 12.92 -17.20 9.04
CA ALA A 22 12.10 -16.76 7.90
C ALA A 22 12.42 -17.59 6.65
N SER A 23 12.15 -18.90 6.71
CA SER A 23 12.43 -19.80 5.57
C SER A 23 11.62 -19.46 4.31
N GLY A 24 10.48 -18.80 4.46
CA GLY A 24 9.65 -18.40 3.31
C GLY A 24 10.22 -17.26 2.48
N ILE A 25 11.31 -16.63 2.93
CA ILE A 25 11.93 -15.52 2.17
C ILE A 25 12.49 -16.00 0.82
N GLY A 26 12.71 -17.30 0.63
CA GLY A 26 13.10 -17.87 -0.66
C GLY A 26 12.07 -17.57 -1.76
N ILE A 27 10.78 -17.57 -1.47
CA ILE A 27 9.73 -17.20 -2.44
C ILE A 27 9.92 -15.75 -2.89
N VAL A 28 10.28 -14.85 -1.97
CA VAL A 28 10.54 -13.43 -2.29
C VAL A 28 11.77 -13.31 -3.19
N GLY A 29 12.86 -14.02 -2.86
CA GLY A 29 14.08 -14.05 -3.67
C GLY A 29 13.84 -14.57 -5.09
N ASP A 30 13.09 -15.66 -5.22
CA ASP A 30 12.75 -16.24 -6.54
C ASP A 30 11.87 -15.31 -7.39
N ILE A 31 10.90 -14.61 -6.79
CA ILE A 31 10.08 -13.60 -7.47
C ILE A 31 10.97 -12.47 -8.01
N LEU A 32 11.89 -11.95 -7.19
CA LEU A 32 12.80 -10.87 -7.59
C LEU A 32 13.81 -11.31 -8.66
N GLU A 33 14.39 -12.51 -8.52
CA GLU A 33 15.36 -13.06 -9.48
C GLU A 33 14.70 -13.30 -10.85
N ARG A 34 13.52 -13.92 -10.89
CA ARG A 34 12.77 -14.12 -12.14
C ARG A 34 12.35 -12.82 -12.81
N ALA A 35 12.07 -11.77 -12.02
CA ALA A 35 11.80 -10.45 -12.54
C ALA A 35 13.06 -9.75 -13.09
N GLY A 36 14.27 -10.23 -12.75
CA GLY A 36 15.55 -9.66 -13.14
C GLY A 36 16.00 -8.48 -12.26
N PHE A 37 15.49 -8.37 -11.01
CA PHE A 37 15.75 -7.22 -10.15
C PHE A 37 17.24 -6.98 -9.88
N SER A 38 17.94 -8.02 -9.44
CA SER A 38 19.37 -7.91 -9.13
C SER A 38 20.21 -7.56 -10.36
N GLU A 39 19.83 -8.02 -11.54
CA GLU A 39 20.53 -7.76 -12.80
C GLU A 39 20.32 -6.31 -13.26
N GLU A 40 19.08 -5.83 -13.23
CA GLU A 40 18.72 -4.46 -13.64
C GLU A 40 19.47 -3.40 -12.82
N PHE A 41 19.62 -3.64 -11.51
CA PHE A 41 20.25 -2.68 -10.60
C PHE A 41 21.73 -3.01 -10.25
N ARG A 42 22.34 -4.03 -10.88
CA ARG A 42 23.74 -4.44 -10.59
C ARG A 42 24.75 -3.36 -10.89
N ASP A 43 24.63 -2.74 -12.08
CA ASP A 43 25.64 -1.84 -12.64
C ASP A 43 25.41 -0.36 -12.32
N VAL A 44 24.51 -0.07 -11.37
CA VAL A 44 24.27 1.30 -10.93
C VAL A 44 25.54 1.89 -10.32
N LYS A 45 26.08 2.93 -10.96
CA LYS A 45 27.27 3.65 -10.49
C LYS A 45 26.84 4.62 -9.37
N LEU A 46 27.17 4.27 -8.13
CA LEU A 46 26.81 5.07 -6.96
C LEU A 46 27.95 5.97 -6.48
N ALA A 47 29.20 5.56 -6.66
CA ALA A 47 30.40 6.33 -6.26
C ALA A 47 31.54 6.16 -7.25
N GLU A 48 32.44 7.16 -7.34
CA GLU A 48 33.59 7.16 -8.26
C GLU A 48 34.64 6.09 -7.95
N LYS A 49 34.81 5.72 -6.67
CA LYS A 49 35.81 4.73 -6.24
C LYS A 49 35.15 3.46 -5.76
N ARG A 50 35.32 2.35 -6.49
CA ARG A 50 34.82 1.01 -6.14
C ARG A 50 35.96 0.07 -5.79
N SER A 51 35.82 -0.65 -4.66
CA SER A 51 36.59 -1.86 -4.45
C SER A 51 35.98 -3.02 -5.25
N ARG A 52 36.79 -3.96 -5.77
CA ARG A 52 36.29 -5.15 -6.49
C ARG A 52 35.37 -6.06 -5.65
N LYS A 53 35.40 -5.93 -4.33
CA LYS A 53 34.60 -6.73 -3.38
C LYS A 53 33.29 -6.04 -2.96
N GLN A 54 32.95 -4.91 -3.52
CA GLN A 54 31.81 -4.12 -3.10
C GLN A 54 30.49 -4.83 -3.48
N ILE A 55 29.56 -4.92 -2.53
CA ILE A 55 28.18 -5.39 -2.77
C ILE A 55 27.47 -4.38 -3.67
N ASP A 56 26.86 -4.84 -4.76
CA ASP A 56 26.15 -3.99 -5.72
C ASP A 56 24.80 -3.47 -5.20
N ALA A 57 24.24 -2.49 -5.89
CA ALA A 57 22.99 -1.85 -5.46
C ALA A 57 21.81 -2.82 -5.50
N GLY A 58 21.74 -3.71 -6.50
CA GLY A 58 20.70 -4.73 -6.60
C GLY A 58 20.69 -5.64 -5.38
N ALA A 59 21.87 -6.16 -4.97
CA ALA A 59 21.98 -7.02 -3.77
C ALA A 59 21.63 -6.29 -2.46
N VAL A 60 22.02 -5.01 -2.34
CA VAL A 60 21.64 -4.16 -1.18
C VAL A 60 20.14 -4.00 -1.09
N MET A 61 19.49 -3.60 -2.20
CA MET A 61 18.05 -3.38 -2.23
C MET A 61 17.26 -4.69 -2.07
N THR A 62 17.71 -5.81 -2.69
CA THR A 62 17.11 -7.14 -2.47
C THR A 62 17.14 -7.53 -1.00
N THR A 63 18.28 -7.30 -0.33
CA THR A 63 18.39 -7.57 1.12
C THR A 63 17.40 -6.74 1.92
N PHE A 64 17.25 -5.44 1.59
CA PHE A 64 16.32 -4.58 2.30
C PHE A 64 14.84 -4.91 2.01
N ILE A 65 14.50 -5.29 0.78
CA ILE A 65 13.16 -5.80 0.42
C ILE A 65 12.85 -7.06 1.24
N ALA A 66 13.82 -7.95 1.44
CA ALA A 66 13.64 -9.13 2.29
C ALA A 66 13.32 -8.74 3.75
N LEU A 67 14.03 -7.76 4.32
CA LEU A 67 13.72 -7.25 5.66
C LEU A 67 12.30 -6.66 5.74
N LEU A 68 11.89 -5.89 4.74
CA LEU A 68 10.53 -5.35 4.65
C LEU A 68 9.49 -6.47 4.59
N CYS A 69 9.73 -7.53 3.80
CA CYS A 69 8.86 -8.70 3.73
C CYS A 69 8.81 -9.50 5.04
N MET A 70 9.81 -9.36 5.90
CA MET A 70 9.82 -9.93 7.25
C MET A 70 9.12 -9.04 8.28
N GLY A 71 8.65 -7.83 7.91
CA GLY A 71 8.14 -6.83 8.84
C GLY A 71 9.21 -6.22 9.75
N LYS A 72 10.45 -6.15 9.28
CA LYS A 72 11.63 -5.69 10.02
C LYS A 72 12.39 -4.59 9.26
N PRO A 73 11.83 -3.37 9.15
CA PRO A 73 12.33 -2.32 8.26
C PRO A 73 13.57 -1.57 8.77
N ASP A 74 14.22 -2.00 9.86
CA ASP A 74 15.44 -1.37 10.36
C ASP A 74 16.70 -2.06 9.80
N PHE A 75 17.74 -1.28 9.52
CA PHE A 75 19.01 -1.78 8.97
C PHE A 75 19.69 -2.81 9.87
N GLU A 76 19.55 -2.69 11.17
CA GLU A 76 20.18 -3.59 12.16
C GLU A 76 19.64 -5.03 12.06
N TYR A 77 18.42 -5.21 11.58
CA TYR A 77 17.81 -6.55 11.42
C TYR A 77 18.51 -7.44 10.39
N VAL A 78 19.35 -6.87 9.51
CA VAL A 78 20.17 -7.70 8.61
C VAL A 78 21.11 -8.65 9.38
N SER A 79 21.44 -8.33 10.62
CA SER A 79 22.22 -9.19 11.50
C SER A 79 21.52 -10.53 11.78
N GLU A 80 20.18 -10.56 11.77
CA GLU A 80 19.43 -11.82 11.90
C GLU A 80 19.61 -12.73 10.67
N LEU A 81 19.69 -12.14 9.47
CA LEU A 81 19.97 -12.89 8.25
C LEU A 81 21.40 -13.43 8.26
N GLN A 82 22.34 -12.72 8.87
CA GLN A 82 23.74 -13.16 8.99
C GLN A 82 23.90 -14.38 9.89
N ASN A 83 23.00 -14.65 10.84
CA ASN A 83 23.04 -15.84 11.68
C ASN A 83 22.90 -17.14 10.84
N ASP A 84 22.27 -17.08 9.69
CA ASP A 84 22.09 -18.19 8.75
C ASP A 84 22.46 -17.76 7.32
N ALA A 85 23.61 -17.05 7.20
CA ALA A 85 24.03 -16.39 5.98
C ALA A 85 24.02 -17.31 4.75
N ALA A 86 24.45 -18.57 4.92
CA ALA A 86 24.47 -19.52 3.80
C ALA A 86 23.07 -19.80 3.23
N TYR A 87 22.05 -19.86 4.09
CA TYR A 87 20.67 -20.02 3.65
C TYR A 87 20.16 -18.76 2.94
N TYR A 88 20.24 -17.61 3.60
CA TYR A 88 19.67 -16.37 3.07
C TYR A 88 20.37 -15.84 1.82
N GLN A 89 21.69 -16.07 1.68
CA GLN A 89 22.41 -15.75 0.43
C GLN A 89 21.86 -16.55 -0.75
N ASN A 90 21.63 -17.86 -0.56
CA ASN A 90 21.03 -18.68 -1.62
C ASN A 90 19.56 -18.32 -1.86
N ALA A 91 18.77 -18.15 -0.80
CA ALA A 91 17.36 -17.82 -0.88
C ALA A 91 17.09 -16.46 -1.56
N LEU A 92 18.03 -15.53 -1.48
CA LEU A 92 17.94 -14.19 -2.08
C LEU A 92 18.82 -14.05 -3.34
N HIS A 93 19.40 -15.12 -3.85
CA HIS A 93 20.29 -15.15 -5.03
C HIS A 93 21.45 -14.14 -4.99
N LEU A 94 22.05 -13.94 -3.78
CA LEU A 94 23.11 -12.96 -3.56
C LEU A 94 24.50 -13.52 -3.86
N ASN A 95 25.13 -13.07 -4.94
CA ASN A 95 26.44 -13.57 -5.37
C ASN A 95 27.61 -13.10 -4.50
N LYS A 96 27.51 -11.96 -3.81
CA LYS A 96 28.59 -11.33 -3.03
C LYS A 96 28.36 -11.35 -1.51
N GLY A 97 27.36 -12.10 -1.05
CA GLY A 97 27.01 -12.21 0.35
C GLY A 97 26.05 -11.11 0.86
N LEU A 98 25.68 -11.23 2.12
CA LEU A 98 24.81 -10.26 2.81
C LEU A 98 25.64 -9.05 3.27
N PRO A 99 25.09 -7.81 3.14
CA PRO A 99 25.73 -6.62 3.70
C PRO A 99 25.74 -6.67 5.24
N SER A 100 26.69 -5.98 5.88
CA SER A 100 26.58 -5.63 7.28
C SER A 100 25.57 -4.49 7.48
N PRO A 101 25.04 -4.26 8.70
CA PRO A 101 24.16 -3.12 8.97
C PRO A 101 24.75 -1.80 8.53
N ALA A 102 26.02 -1.56 8.81
CA ALA A 102 26.72 -0.35 8.40
C ALA A 102 26.85 -0.22 6.88
N THR A 103 27.17 -1.34 6.18
CA THR A 103 27.24 -1.36 4.72
C THR A 103 25.85 -1.11 4.11
N LEU A 104 24.81 -1.75 4.66
CA LEU A 104 23.44 -1.59 4.18
C LEU A 104 23.02 -0.12 4.27
N ARG A 105 23.20 0.52 5.44
CA ARG A 105 22.88 1.93 5.67
C ARG A 105 23.66 2.85 4.71
N GLN A 106 24.97 2.68 4.65
CA GLN A 106 25.81 3.51 3.79
C GLN A 106 25.41 3.40 2.31
N ARG A 107 25.16 2.20 1.84
CA ARG A 107 24.78 1.96 0.44
C ARG A 107 23.37 2.50 0.13
N MET A 108 22.42 2.35 1.04
CA MET A 108 21.09 2.95 0.91
C MET A 108 21.17 4.48 0.85
N ASP A 109 22.04 5.10 1.67
CA ASP A 109 22.30 6.54 1.63
C ASP A 109 22.91 7.01 0.30
N GLU A 110 23.77 6.21 -0.32
CA GLU A 110 24.37 6.50 -1.63
C GLU A 110 23.35 6.40 -2.78
N ILE A 111 22.39 5.47 -2.67
CA ILE A 111 21.31 5.30 -3.64
C ILE A 111 20.35 6.49 -3.54
N GLY A 112 19.81 6.77 -2.35
CA GLY A 112 18.83 7.82 -2.13
C GLY A 112 17.73 7.80 -3.19
N THR A 113 17.33 8.96 -3.69
CA THR A 113 16.25 9.11 -4.69
C THR A 113 16.66 8.84 -6.15
N LYS A 114 17.93 8.50 -6.40
CA LYS A 114 18.48 8.35 -7.78
C LYS A 114 17.78 7.30 -8.64
N LEU A 115 17.17 6.30 -8.02
CA LEU A 115 16.55 5.17 -8.70
C LEU A 115 15.01 5.20 -8.67
N ARG A 116 14.41 6.25 -8.13
CA ARG A 116 12.97 6.35 -7.92
C ARG A 116 12.16 5.93 -9.15
N MET A 117 12.40 6.57 -10.29
CA MET A 117 11.64 6.29 -11.51
C MET A 117 11.84 4.87 -12.02
N SER A 118 13.07 4.34 -11.91
CA SER A 118 13.38 2.96 -12.29
C SER A 118 12.70 1.94 -11.38
N LEU A 119 12.64 2.20 -10.07
CA LEU A 119 11.97 1.33 -9.10
C LEU A 119 10.45 1.29 -9.33
N LEU A 120 9.81 2.44 -9.60
CA LEU A 120 8.38 2.49 -9.93
C LEU A 120 8.08 1.79 -11.26
N ALA A 121 8.94 1.96 -12.27
CA ALA A 121 8.80 1.25 -13.54
C ALA A 121 8.96 -0.27 -13.33
N PHE A 122 9.98 -0.68 -12.57
CA PHE A 122 10.20 -2.07 -12.23
C PHE A 122 9.02 -2.69 -11.48
N ASN A 123 8.43 -1.97 -10.52
CA ASN A 123 7.23 -2.43 -9.82
C ASN A 123 6.07 -2.72 -10.78
N THR A 124 5.84 -1.83 -11.73
CA THR A 124 4.82 -2.01 -12.77
C THR A 124 5.09 -3.26 -13.62
N ASP A 125 6.34 -3.44 -14.03
CA ASP A 125 6.77 -4.62 -14.81
C ASP A 125 6.71 -5.91 -13.98
N LEU A 126 7.02 -5.86 -12.67
CA LEU A 126 6.87 -6.98 -11.75
C LEU A 126 5.42 -7.47 -11.69
N LEU A 127 4.47 -6.56 -11.51
CA LEU A 127 3.05 -6.88 -11.48
C LEU A 127 2.60 -7.49 -12.82
N ARG A 128 3.01 -6.90 -13.95
CA ARG A 128 2.66 -7.37 -15.29
C ARG A 128 3.26 -8.74 -15.62
N LYS A 129 4.55 -8.96 -15.34
CA LYS A 129 5.25 -10.24 -15.54
C LYS A 129 4.62 -11.37 -14.73
N ASN A 130 4.11 -11.06 -13.53
CA ASN A 130 3.38 -12.02 -12.69
C ASN A 130 1.89 -12.09 -13.04
N ARG A 131 1.45 -11.48 -14.16
CA ARG A 131 0.07 -11.52 -14.68
C ARG A 131 -0.98 -11.03 -13.66
N VAL A 132 -0.59 -10.07 -12.83
CA VAL A 132 -1.53 -9.45 -11.89
C VAL A 132 -2.62 -8.72 -12.67
N GLN A 133 -3.88 -9.09 -12.39
CA GLN A 133 -5.06 -8.46 -12.94
C GLN A 133 -5.80 -7.76 -11.80
N PRO A 134 -5.71 -6.43 -11.67
CA PRO A 134 -6.46 -5.70 -10.66
C PRO A 134 -7.96 -5.94 -10.83
N THR A 135 -8.63 -6.38 -9.77
CA THR A 135 -10.06 -6.69 -9.83
C THR A 135 -10.89 -5.40 -9.89
N PRO A 136 -11.80 -5.27 -10.87
CA PRO A 136 -12.69 -4.13 -10.96
C PRO A 136 -13.79 -4.17 -9.90
N LEU A 137 -14.40 -3.03 -9.66
CA LEU A 137 -15.66 -2.91 -8.93
C LEU A 137 -16.82 -3.51 -9.75
N LYS A 138 -17.99 -3.70 -9.12
CA LYS A 138 -19.19 -4.23 -9.79
C LYS A 138 -19.62 -3.41 -11.01
N ILE A 139 -19.28 -2.13 -11.05
CA ILE A 139 -19.54 -1.24 -12.20
C ILE A 139 -18.57 -1.44 -13.38
N GLY A 140 -17.66 -2.41 -13.30
CA GLY A 140 -16.70 -2.74 -14.36
C GLY A 140 -15.49 -1.81 -14.45
N MET A 141 -15.23 -0.97 -13.44
CA MET A 141 -14.10 -0.04 -13.39
C MET A 141 -13.12 -0.48 -12.30
N VAL A 142 -11.82 -0.38 -12.59
CA VAL A 142 -10.76 -0.66 -11.62
C VAL A 142 -10.57 0.56 -10.73
N PRO A 143 -10.75 0.43 -9.39
CA PRO A 143 -10.56 1.53 -8.48
C PRO A 143 -9.08 1.89 -8.35
N VAL A 144 -8.80 3.19 -8.28
CA VAL A 144 -7.50 3.75 -7.92
C VAL A 144 -7.71 4.70 -6.76
N ASP A 145 -7.21 4.32 -5.59
CA ASP A 145 -7.33 5.10 -4.37
C ASP A 145 -6.05 5.87 -4.11
N MET A 146 -6.15 7.18 -3.98
CA MET A 146 -5.02 8.04 -3.63
C MET A 146 -5.30 8.75 -2.31
N ASP A 147 -4.39 8.64 -1.38
CA ASP A 147 -4.53 9.29 -0.07
C ASP A 147 -3.17 9.56 0.60
N VAL A 148 -3.17 10.55 1.49
CA VAL A 148 -2.03 10.91 2.33
C VAL A 148 -2.14 10.18 3.67
N THR A 149 -1.11 9.43 4.04
CA THR A 149 -1.08 8.71 5.31
C THR A 149 0.01 9.24 6.23
N PRO A 150 -0.31 9.99 7.30
CA PRO A 150 0.70 10.46 8.24
C PRO A 150 1.39 9.30 8.96
N MET A 151 2.71 9.39 9.08
CA MET A 151 3.60 8.45 9.77
C MET A 151 4.26 9.13 10.96
N ASP A 152 4.01 8.58 12.17
CA ASP A 152 4.54 9.15 13.42
C ASP A 152 6.04 8.87 13.56
N ASN A 153 6.82 9.95 13.43
CA ASN A 153 8.26 9.96 13.68
C ASN A 153 8.61 10.93 14.82
N SER A 154 7.69 11.18 15.74
CA SER A 154 7.92 11.99 16.93
C SER A 154 9.11 11.47 17.74
N LYS A 155 9.75 12.34 18.49
CA LYS A 155 10.94 12.04 19.30
C LYS A 155 12.17 11.63 18.48
N THR A 156 12.22 11.98 17.21
CA THR A 156 13.40 11.82 16.34
C THR A 156 13.84 13.17 15.78
N GLN A 157 15.07 13.23 15.25
CA GLN A 157 15.63 14.42 14.59
C GLN A 157 15.92 14.12 13.12
N LYS A 158 14.99 13.44 12.45
CA LYS A 158 15.16 13.08 11.04
C LYS A 158 14.92 14.29 10.13
N GLU A 159 15.60 14.30 9.00
CA GLU A 159 15.39 15.31 7.97
C GLU A 159 13.95 15.24 7.42
N GLY A 160 13.35 16.40 7.17
CA GLY A 160 12.03 16.51 6.54
C GLY A 160 10.84 16.13 7.42
N ILE A 161 11.00 15.81 8.71
CA ILE A 161 9.85 15.69 9.60
C ILE A 161 9.20 17.06 9.82
N GLY A 162 7.88 17.07 9.92
CA GLY A 162 7.10 18.28 10.15
C GLY A 162 5.83 17.99 10.94
N TRP A 163 5.13 19.02 11.34
CA TRP A 163 3.86 18.89 12.06
C TRP A 163 2.76 18.44 11.11
N THR A 164 2.22 17.25 11.35
CA THR A 164 1.18 16.67 10.51
C THR A 164 -0.22 17.18 10.89
N TYR A 165 -1.21 17.01 9.99
CA TYR A 165 -2.61 17.34 10.29
C TYR A 165 -3.20 16.46 11.41
N LYS A 166 -2.60 15.31 11.71
CA LYS A 166 -2.95 14.45 12.86
C LYS A 166 -2.31 14.92 14.18
N LYS A 167 -1.64 16.10 14.18
CA LYS A 167 -1.05 16.74 15.35
C LYS A 167 0.09 15.96 16.02
N PHE A 168 1.00 15.42 15.20
CA PHE A 168 2.28 14.87 15.65
C PHE A 168 3.39 15.21 14.65
N MET A 169 4.65 15.10 15.08
CA MET A 169 5.83 15.28 14.21
C MET A 169 6.08 14.01 13.39
N GLY A 170 6.20 14.16 12.07
CA GLY A 170 6.42 13.01 11.22
C GLY A 170 6.45 13.34 9.75
N TYR A 171 6.16 12.35 8.93
CA TYR A 171 5.99 12.46 7.48
C TYR A 171 4.52 12.30 7.11
N ALA A 172 4.18 12.74 5.90
CA ALA A 172 2.84 12.59 5.34
C ALA A 172 2.92 12.08 3.88
N PRO A 173 3.44 10.86 3.64
CA PRO A 173 3.57 10.34 2.28
C PRO A 173 2.22 10.22 1.58
N MET A 174 2.23 10.52 0.27
CA MET A 174 1.13 10.23 -0.65
C MET A 174 1.31 8.79 -1.18
N MET A 175 0.24 8.02 -1.21
CA MET A 175 0.22 6.65 -1.72
C MET A 175 -0.94 6.44 -2.68
N ALA A 176 -0.75 5.59 -3.69
CA ALA A 176 -1.79 5.24 -4.66
C ALA A 176 -1.89 3.73 -4.82
N TYR A 177 -3.10 3.20 -4.69
CA TYR A 177 -3.40 1.77 -4.78
C TYR A 177 -4.32 1.49 -5.95
N ILE A 178 -4.15 0.33 -6.62
CA ILE A 178 -5.00 -0.12 -7.74
C ILE A 178 -5.68 -1.46 -7.42
N GLY A 179 -6.93 -1.59 -7.86
CA GLY A 179 -7.75 -2.79 -7.71
C GLY A 179 -8.34 -2.95 -6.31
N THR A 180 -9.32 -3.82 -6.18
CA THR A 180 -9.92 -4.13 -4.87
C THR A 180 -8.95 -4.85 -3.93
N GLU A 181 -7.89 -5.45 -4.46
CA GLU A 181 -6.79 -6.03 -3.70
C GLU A 181 -5.88 -4.98 -3.06
N GLY A 182 -5.84 -3.78 -3.64
CA GLY A 182 -5.00 -2.67 -3.20
C GLY A 182 -3.51 -2.89 -3.47
N TYR A 183 -3.14 -3.18 -4.74
CA TYR A 183 -1.73 -3.16 -5.13
C TYR A 183 -1.19 -1.73 -5.11
N LEU A 184 -0.05 -1.51 -4.47
CA LEU A 184 0.57 -0.18 -4.38
C LEU A 184 1.30 0.15 -5.68
N VAL A 185 0.87 1.22 -6.37
CA VAL A 185 1.44 1.58 -7.68
C VAL A 185 2.36 2.79 -7.63
N ASN A 186 2.14 3.70 -6.70
CA ASN A 186 2.95 4.92 -6.56
C ASN A 186 3.05 5.35 -5.11
N THR A 187 4.17 5.97 -4.75
CA THR A 187 4.39 6.59 -3.44
C THR A 187 5.30 7.80 -3.58
N GLU A 188 5.16 8.76 -2.70
CA GLU A 188 6.01 9.95 -2.62
C GLU A 188 6.14 10.33 -1.14
N LEU A 189 7.35 10.35 -0.62
CA LEU A 189 7.61 10.83 0.74
C LEU A 189 7.40 12.35 0.78
N ARG A 190 6.59 12.82 1.71
CA ARG A 190 6.31 14.24 1.93
C ARG A 190 6.61 14.62 3.36
N THR A 191 7.05 15.87 3.56
CA THR A 191 7.18 16.40 4.91
C THR A 191 5.83 16.43 5.61
N GLY A 192 5.81 16.28 6.94
CA GLY A 192 4.55 16.25 7.69
C GLY A 192 3.72 17.53 7.57
N SER A 193 4.38 18.68 7.33
CA SER A 193 3.73 19.99 7.17
C SER A 193 3.35 20.32 5.72
N GLN A 194 3.69 19.46 4.75
CA GLN A 194 3.35 19.71 3.35
C GLN A 194 1.84 19.63 3.14
N HIS A 195 1.28 20.68 2.50
CA HIS A 195 -0.13 20.65 2.14
C HIS A 195 -0.39 19.53 1.12
N CYS A 196 -1.46 18.76 1.32
CA CYS A 196 -1.78 17.58 0.52
C CYS A 196 -1.83 17.86 -0.99
N GLN A 197 -2.30 19.02 -1.42
CA GLN A 197 -2.35 19.42 -2.85
C GLN A 197 -0.97 19.73 -3.45
N ASN A 198 0.04 20.05 -2.64
CA ASN A 198 1.37 20.36 -3.16
C ASN A 198 2.04 19.10 -3.73
N GLY A 199 2.36 19.11 -5.04
CA GLY A 199 2.89 17.97 -5.78
C GLY A 199 1.83 16.98 -6.29
N THR A 200 0.58 17.05 -5.83
CA THR A 200 -0.49 16.13 -6.22
C THR A 200 -0.80 16.10 -7.71
N PRO A 201 -0.82 17.23 -8.48
CA PRO A 201 -1.00 17.15 -9.92
C PRO A 201 0.03 16.30 -10.66
N ALA A 202 1.31 16.39 -10.28
CA ALA A 202 2.38 15.58 -10.86
C ALA A 202 2.26 14.10 -10.46
N PHE A 203 1.99 13.85 -9.18
CA PHE A 203 1.78 12.51 -8.65
C PHE A 203 0.58 11.81 -9.30
N LEU A 204 -0.53 12.53 -9.52
CA LEU A 204 -1.73 12.02 -10.18
C LEU A 204 -1.45 11.62 -11.64
N ARG A 205 -0.78 12.48 -12.42
CA ARG A 205 -0.39 12.15 -13.80
C ARG A 205 0.46 10.89 -13.85
N GLN A 206 1.49 10.82 -13.02
CA GLN A 206 2.37 9.66 -12.92
C GLN A 206 1.59 8.40 -12.53
N THR A 207 0.68 8.50 -11.56
CA THR A 207 -0.15 7.37 -11.11
C THR A 207 -1.04 6.85 -12.25
N ILE A 208 -1.68 7.73 -13.01
CA ILE A 208 -2.50 7.33 -14.17
C ILE A 208 -1.65 6.57 -15.20
N GLU A 209 -0.44 7.06 -15.50
CA GLU A 209 0.46 6.41 -16.46
C GLU A 209 0.93 5.03 -15.97
N LEU A 210 1.25 4.89 -14.68
CA LEU A 210 1.63 3.61 -14.09
C LEU A 210 0.45 2.61 -14.12
N CYS A 211 -0.76 3.04 -13.75
CA CYS A 211 -1.95 2.20 -13.78
C CYS A 211 -2.27 1.70 -15.19
N ARG A 212 -2.14 2.54 -16.22
CA ARG A 212 -2.36 2.16 -17.62
C ARG A 212 -1.35 1.15 -18.17
N LYS A 213 -0.16 1.07 -17.58
CA LYS A 213 0.79 0.00 -17.90
C LYS A 213 0.40 -1.34 -17.31
N ILE A 214 -0.43 -1.36 -16.27
CA ILE A 214 -0.86 -2.57 -15.57
C ILE A 214 -2.16 -3.12 -16.17
N THR A 215 -3.10 -2.23 -16.56
CA THR A 215 -4.43 -2.64 -17.07
C THR A 215 -4.96 -1.67 -18.13
N ASP A 216 -5.67 -2.24 -19.11
CA ASP A 216 -6.42 -1.47 -20.13
C ASP A 216 -7.87 -1.20 -19.72
N GLN A 217 -8.31 -1.71 -18.55
CA GLN A 217 -9.66 -1.50 -18.06
C GLN A 217 -9.91 -0.04 -17.66
N PRO A 218 -11.17 0.43 -17.68
CA PRO A 218 -11.50 1.76 -17.21
C PRO A 218 -11.07 1.98 -15.76
N LEU A 219 -10.42 3.11 -15.48
CA LEU A 219 -9.92 3.46 -14.15
C LEU A 219 -10.90 4.41 -13.46
N LEU A 220 -11.20 4.17 -12.19
CA LEU A 220 -11.97 5.05 -11.31
C LEU A 220 -11.09 5.58 -10.18
N PHE A 221 -10.72 6.87 -10.25
CA PHE A 221 -9.97 7.53 -9.19
C PHE A 221 -10.89 7.98 -8.06
N ARG A 222 -10.51 7.65 -6.80
CA ARG A 222 -11.21 8.11 -5.59
C ARG A 222 -10.23 8.90 -4.74
N LEU A 223 -10.59 10.16 -4.45
CA LEU A 223 -9.75 11.09 -3.70
C LEU A 223 -10.53 11.73 -2.57
N ASP A 224 -9.83 11.98 -1.46
CA ASP A 224 -10.38 12.70 -0.32
C ASP A 224 -10.49 14.22 -0.56
N SER A 225 -11.10 14.94 0.38
CA SER A 225 -11.30 16.39 0.30
C SER A 225 -10.01 17.22 0.38
N GLY A 226 -8.91 16.62 0.81
CA GLY A 226 -7.60 17.24 0.80
C GLY A 226 -7.06 17.45 -0.63
N ASN A 227 -7.53 16.65 -1.56
CA ASN A 227 -7.15 16.67 -2.97
C ASN A 227 -8.21 17.36 -3.88
N ASP A 228 -9.19 18.06 -3.27
CA ASP A 228 -10.21 18.85 -3.99
C ASP A 228 -9.58 20.09 -4.61
N ALA A 229 -9.17 19.95 -5.87
CA ALA A 229 -8.67 21.05 -6.70
C ALA A 229 -9.13 20.88 -8.15
N THR A 230 -9.47 21.99 -8.80
CA THR A 230 -9.90 22.01 -10.20
C THR A 230 -8.85 21.45 -11.14
N ASP A 231 -7.54 21.68 -10.84
CA ASP A 231 -6.42 21.13 -11.59
C ASP A 231 -6.41 19.59 -11.58
N ASN A 232 -6.69 18.96 -10.43
CA ASN A 232 -6.76 17.50 -10.33
C ASN A 232 -7.93 16.95 -11.17
N VAL A 233 -9.10 17.61 -11.10
CA VAL A 233 -10.26 17.24 -11.92
C VAL A 233 -9.95 17.41 -13.41
N GLY A 234 -9.30 18.52 -13.78
CA GLY A 234 -8.86 18.79 -15.15
C GLY A 234 -7.92 17.71 -15.69
N ILE A 235 -6.92 17.29 -14.91
CA ILE A 235 -6.01 16.19 -15.28
C ILE A 235 -6.78 14.89 -15.52
N MET A 236 -7.71 14.54 -14.65
CA MET A 236 -8.50 13.32 -14.79
C MET A 236 -9.39 13.34 -16.04
N LEU A 237 -9.96 14.50 -16.36
CA LEU A 237 -10.74 14.71 -17.58
C LEU A 237 -9.86 14.60 -18.84
N ASP A 238 -8.73 15.28 -18.88
CA ASP A 238 -7.81 15.26 -20.03
C ASP A 238 -7.21 13.86 -20.26
N LYS A 239 -6.95 13.11 -19.18
CA LYS A 239 -6.48 11.72 -19.25
C LYS A 239 -7.60 10.71 -19.50
N GLY A 240 -8.87 11.13 -19.54
CA GLY A 240 -10.01 10.25 -19.82
C GLY A 240 -10.18 9.14 -18.77
N VAL A 241 -10.05 9.47 -17.49
CA VAL A 241 -10.33 8.56 -16.38
C VAL A 241 -11.59 8.99 -15.63
N TYR A 242 -12.25 8.03 -14.98
CA TYR A 242 -13.41 8.31 -14.14
C TYR A 242 -12.94 8.72 -12.73
N TYR A 243 -13.79 9.49 -12.04
CA TYR A 243 -13.44 9.95 -10.69
C TYR A 243 -14.66 10.17 -9.79
N VAL A 244 -14.40 10.03 -8.49
CA VAL A 244 -15.21 10.50 -7.38
C VAL A 244 -14.28 11.21 -6.40
N VAL A 245 -14.37 12.53 -6.29
CA VAL A 245 -13.53 13.36 -5.43
C VAL A 245 -14.41 14.02 -4.38
N LYS A 246 -14.13 13.79 -3.09
CA LYS A 246 -14.85 14.50 -2.03
C LYS A 246 -14.53 15.97 -2.09
N ARG A 247 -15.59 16.78 -2.21
CA ARG A 247 -15.49 18.22 -2.28
C ARG A 247 -15.30 18.84 -0.90
N ASN A 248 -14.43 19.82 -0.81
CA ASN A 248 -14.26 20.65 0.37
C ASN A 248 -15.00 21.98 0.19
N LEU A 249 -16.01 22.26 1.00
CA LEU A 249 -16.79 23.50 0.92
C LEU A 249 -15.96 24.75 1.23
N ARG A 250 -14.82 24.60 1.91
CA ARG A 250 -13.88 25.69 2.24
C ARG A 250 -14.60 26.87 2.93
N ARG A 251 -14.78 27.99 2.19
CA ARG A 251 -15.41 29.23 2.65
C ARG A 251 -16.88 29.36 2.21
N GLU A 252 -17.42 28.34 1.54
CA GLU A 252 -18.83 28.34 1.14
C GLU A 252 -19.71 28.20 2.38
N ASP A 253 -20.82 28.95 2.41
CA ASP A 253 -21.73 28.95 3.53
C ASP A 253 -22.49 27.62 3.59
N ARG A 254 -22.32 26.91 4.69
CA ARG A 254 -22.99 25.62 4.91
C ARG A 254 -24.49 25.74 5.15
N ASP A 255 -24.92 26.82 5.79
CA ASP A 255 -26.34 27.06 6.05
C ASP A 255 -27.07 27.41 4.76
N GLU A 256 -26.45 28.17 3.87
CA GLU A 256 -26.95 28.42 2.51
C GLU A 256 -27.08 27.11 1.74
N TRP A 257 -26.04 26.22 1.76
CA TRP A 257 -26.12 24.92 1.13
C TRP A 257 -27.24 24.05 1.71
N ALA A 258 -27.38 24.00 3.04
CA ALA A 258 -28.46 23.26 3.70
C ALA A 258 -29.83 23.74 3.30
N SER A 259 -30.02 25.08 3.25
CA SER A 259 -31.28 25.70 2.81
C SER A 259 -31.61 25.34 1.35
N ASN A 260 -30.63 25.46 0.48
CA ASN A 260 -30.76 25.14 -0.93
C ASN A 260 -31.09 23.64 -1.14
N ILE A 261 -30.38 22.74 -0.45
CA ILE A 261 -30.63 21.28 -0.52
C ILE A 261 -32.04 20.95 -0.07
N ARG A 262 -32.51 21.50 1.06
CA ARG A 262 -33.89 21.29 1.51
C ARG A 262 -34.94 21.74 0.47
N SER A 263 -34.62 22.79 -0.28
CA SER A 263 -35.50 23.34 -1.33
C SER A 263 -35.47 22.49 -2.61
N TRP A 264 -34.31 21.98 -3.04
CA TRP A 264 -34.13 21.28 -4.31
C TRP A 264 -34.35 19.78 -4.24
N CYS A 265 -34.05 19.17 -3.08
CA CYS A 265 -33.97 17.74 -2.97
C CYS A 265 -35.36 17.10 -2.98
N LYS A 266 -35.52 16.11 -3.86
CA LYS A 266 -36.75 15.29 -3.95
C LYS A 266 -36.56 13.91 -3.31
N ASN A 267 -35.31 13.44 -3.21
CA ASN A 267 -34.99 12.16 -2.61
C ASN A 267 -34.63 12.36 -1.13
N ILE A 268 -35.64 12.20 -0.29
CA ILE A 268 -35.54 12.40 1.16
C ILE A 268 -35.92 11.09 1.84
N SER A 269 -35.06 10.60 2.71
CA SER A 269 -35.27 9.38 3.48
C SER A 269 -35.02 9.60 4.96
N SER A 270 -35.63 8.76 5.82
CA SER A 270 -35.43 8.77 7.25
C SER A 270 -35.14 7.33 7.72
N SER A 271 -33.95 7.10 8.22
CA SER A 271 -33.53 5.78 8.70
C SER A 271 -33.90 5.51 10.16
N ARG A 272 -34.18 6.58 10.93
CA ARG A 272 -34.68 6.56 12.32
C ARG A 272 -35.31 7.91 12.66
N GLU A 273 -36.08 7.95 13.75
CA GLU A 273 -36.61 9.20 14.24
C GLU A 273 -35.51 10.22 14.56
N GLY A 274 -35.70 11.45 14.12
CA GLY A 274 -34.71 12.52 14.27
C GLY A 274 -33.47 12.42 13.36
N LYS A 275 -33.48 11.59 12.32
CA LYS A 275 -32.45 11.57 11.27
C LYS A 275 -33.07 11.62 9.89
N THR A 276 -32.79 12.69 9.15
CA THR A 276 -33.24 12.87 7.76
C THR A 276 -32.03 12.92 6.85
N VAL A 277 -32.10 12.20 5.71
CA VAL A 277 -31.04 12.14 4.71
C VAL A 277 -31.59 12.66 3.39
N TYR A 278 -30.88 13.61 2.81
CA TYR A 278 -31.18 14.23 1.53
C TYR A 278 -30.09 13.82 0.53
N ILE A 279 -30.45 13.20 -0.58
CA ILE A 279 -29.52 12.80 -1.64
C ILE A 279 -29.95 13.43 -2.95
N GLY A 280 -28.99 13.96 -3.70
CA GLY A 280 -29.31 14.54 -4.98
C GLY A 280 -28.08 15.04 -5.74
N THR A 281 -28.36 15.59 -6.93
CA THR A 281 -27.35 16.11 -7.87
C THR A 281 -27.54 17.59 -8.08
N THR A 282 -26.41 18.31 -8.20
CA THR A 282 -26.31 19.65 -8.74
C THR A 282 -25.11 19.75 -9.68
N PHE A 283 -24.92 20.90 -10.31
CA PHE A 283 -23.83 21.14 -11.26
C PHE A 283 -23.14 22.46 -10.95
N LYS A 284 -21.82 22.47 -11.15
CA LYS A 284 -21.03 23.72 -11.07
C LYS A 284 -19.99 23.74 -12.18
N ASP A 285 -19.81 24.92 -12.78
CA ASP A 285 -18.75 25.10 -13.77
C ASP A 285 -17.38 25.13 -13.08
N ILE A 286 -16.44 24.38 -13.62
CA ILE A 286 -15.03 24.36 -13.22
C ILE A 286 -14.19 24.92 -14.36
N HIS A 287 -13.20 25.72 -13.98
CA HIS A 287 -12.23 26.31 -14.90
C HIS A 287 -10.90 25.61 -14.64
N TYR A 288 -10.24 25.11 -15.68
CA TYR A 288 -8.92 24.50 -15.57
C TYR A 288 -8.11 24.69 -16.85
N THR A 289 -6.81 24.67 -16.72
CA THR A 289 -5.89 24.68 -17.87
C THR A 289 -5.58 23.25 -18.28
N SER A 290 -5.87 22.88 -19.52
CA SER A 290 -5.61 21.55 -20.06
C SER A 290 -4.10 21.29 -20.20
N GLU A 291 -3.72 20.03 -20.43
CA GLU A 291 -2.32 19.66 -20.69
C GLU A 291 -1.75 20.33 -21.97
N SER A 292 -2.60 20.73 -22.91
CA SER A 292 -2.19 21.52 -24.08
C SER A 292 -2.01 23.01 -23.81
N GLY A 293 -2.25 23.47 -22.57
CA GLY A 293 -2.19 24.88 -22.18
C GLY A 293 -3.46 25.68 -22.52
N GLU A 294 -4.56 25.04 -22.90
CA GLU A 294 -5.80 25.64 -23.27
C GLU A 294 -6.73 25.79 -22.06
N GLU A 295 -7.29 27.00 -21.87
CA GLU A 295 -8.28 27.24 -20.83
C GLU A 295 -9.60 26.57 -21.18
N LYS A 296 -10.09 25.70 -20.30
CA LYS A 296 -11.36 24.98 -20.47
C LYS A 296 -12.32 25.26 -19.34
N VAL A 297 -13.59 25.33 -19.72
CA VAL A 297 -14.71 25.43 -18.78
C VAL A 297 -15.61 24.23 -19.00
N ILE A 298 -15.88 23.48 -17.93
CA ILE A 298 -16.73 22.31 -18.00
C ILE A 298 -17.79 22.36 -16.90
N ARG A 299 -19.03 22.04 -17.26
CA ARG A 299 -20.11 21.89 -16.29
C ARG A 299 -20.01 20.52 -15.63
N ASN A 300 -19.48 20.49 -14.40
CA ASN A 300 -19.21 19.26 -13.67
C ASN A 300 -20.34 18.90 -12.71
N ARG A 301 -20.66 17.61 -12.62
CA ARG A 301 -21.66 17.06 -11.73
C ARG A 301 -21.15 17.04 -10.29
N ILE A 302 -22.02 17.42 -9.36
CA ILE A 302 -21.82 17.29 -7.91
C ILE A 302 -22.96 16.44 -7.38
N VAL A 303 -22.63 15.29 -6.82
CA VAL A 303 -23.57 14.51 -6.00
C VAL A 303 -23.41 14.96 -4.55
N TYR A 304 -24.54 15.15 -3.86
CA TYR A 304 -24.54 15.54 -2.46
C TYR A 304 -25.34 14.58 -1.58
N GLU A 305 -24.85 14.42 -0.36
CA GLU A 305 -25.53 13.78 0.75
C GLU A 305 -25.56 14.76 1.92
N MET A 306 -26.75 15.19 2.34
CA MET A 306 -26.90 15.98 3.57
C MET A 306 -27.64 15.13 4.62
N ILE A 307 -27.05 15.05 5.79
CA ILE A 307 -27.62 14.33 6.94
C ILE A 307 -27.98 15.35 8.01
N GLU A 308 -29.25 15.45 8.33
CA GLU A 308 -29.76 16.29 9.39
C GLU A 308 -30.18 15.42 10.58
N ARG A 309 -29.67 15.74 11.76
CA ARG A 309 -29.98 15.05 13.01
C ARG A 309 -30.59 16.03 13.99
N THR A 310 -31.80 15.73 14.48
CA THR A 310 -32.49 16.46 15.54
C THR A 310 -32.46 15.70 16.88
N SER A 311 -32.02 14.45 16.87
CA SER A 311 -31.80 13.63 18.05
C SER A 311 -30.53 12.79 17.95
N THR A 312 -29.94 12.47 19.13
CA THR A 312 -28.82 11.49 19.23
C THR A 312 -29.32 10.07 18.96
N PRO A 313 -28.38 9.08 18.73
CA PRO A 313 -28.77 7.68 18.61
C PRO A 313 -29.57 7.13 19.79
N ASP A 314 -29.36 7.67 20.99
CA ASP A 314 -30.05 7.27 22.24
C ASP A 314 -31.39 7.97 22.43
N GLY A 315 -31.84 8.78 21.43
CA GLY A 315 -33.15 9.45 21.45
C GLY A 315 -33.20 10.82 22.17
N GLN A 316 -32.06 11.34 22.64
CA GLN A 316 -32.00 12.67 23.23
C GLN A 316 -32.17 13.75 22.16
N LEU A 317 -33.07 14.69 22.33
CA LEU A 317 -33.26 15.82 21.41
C LEU A 317 -32.08 16.78 21.47
N LEU A 318 -31.62 17.21 20.31
CA LEU A 318 -30.58 18.23 20.14
C LEU A 318 -31.23 19.63 20.19
N LEU A 319 -30.61 20.56 20.90
CA LEU A 319 -31.03 21.95 20.94
C LEU A 319 -30.95 22.66 19.60
N VAL A 320 -29.92 22.27 18.82
CA VAL A 320 -29.69 22.73 17.45
C VAL A 320 -29.48 21.49 16.58
N PRO A 321 -30.15 21.37 15.44
CA PRO A 321 -29.92 20.28 14.51
C PRO A 321 -28.46 20.20 14.10
N GLU A 322 -27.89 18.99 14.11
CA GLU A 322 -26.57 18.71 13.55
C GLU A 322 -26.71 18.43 12.05
N ILE A 323 -25.96 19.18 11.21
CA ILE A 323 -26.03 19.08 9.76
C ILE A 323 -24.66 18.71 9.21
N ASP A 324 -24.59 17.53 8.58
CA ASP A 324 -23.43 17.07 7.82
C ASP A 324 -23.73 17.19 6.32
N ILE A 325 -22.86 17.86 5.57
CA ILE A 325 -22.96 17.97 4.11
C ILE A 325 -21.72 17.36 3.48
N ASN A 326 -21.91 16.26 2.75
CA ASN A 326 -20.91 15.63 1.92
C ASN A 326 -21.22 15.94 0.45
N MET A 327 -20.21 16.33 -0.32
CA MET A 327 -20.34 16.59 -1.74
C MET A 327 -19.23 15.91 -2.50
N PHE A 328 -19.54 15.45 -3.72
CA PHE A 328 -18.62 14.66 -4.52
C PHE A 328 -18.63 15.16 -5.97
N TRP A 329 -17.46 15.60 -6.46
CA TRP A 329 -17.24 15.77 -7.89
C TRP A 329 -17.21 14.44 -8.59
N THR A 330 -17.88 14.30 -9.72
CA THR A 330 -17.84 13.07 -10.51
C THR A 330 -18.15 13.34 -11.98
N ASN A 331 -17.62 12.50 -12.86
CA ASN A 331 -17.99 12.40 -14.27
C ASN A 331 -18.77 11.12 -14.59
N LEU A 332 -19.17 10.35 -13.56
CA LEU A 332 -19.99 9.15 -13.71
C LEU A 332 -21.46 9.51 -13.97
N GLY A 333 -22.13 8.63 -14.73
CA GLY A 333 -23.58 8.73 -15.00
C GLY A 333 -24.45 7.90 -14.05
N ASP A 334 -23.84 7.17 -13.12
CA ASP A 334 -24.51 6.27 -12.16
C ASP A 334 -25.47 7.04 -11.23
N SER A 335 -26.30 6.31 -10.45
CA SER A 335 -27.23 6.93 -9.49
C SER A 335 -26.47 7.69 -8.39
N ASP A 336 -27.14 8.64 -7.75
CA ASP A 336 -26.55 9.45 -6.69
C ASP A 336 -26.11 8.55 -5.53
N GLU A 337 -26.91 7.55 -5.19
CA GLU A 337 -26.64 6.56 -4.15
C GLU A 337 -25.41 5.71 -4.47
N ASP A 338 -25.26 5.27 -5.73
CA ASP A 338 -24.10 4.49 -6.16
C ASP A 338 -22.81 5.33 -6.08
N ILE A 339 -22.84 6.59 -6.47
CA ILE A 339 -21.70 7.52 -6.35
C ILE A 339 -21.27 7.67 -4.89
N ILE A 340 -22.23 7.86 -3.98
CA ILE A 340 -21.96 7.96 -2.54
C ILE A 340 -21.37 6.64 -2.01
N ALA A 341 -21.93 5.51 -2.40
CA ALA A 341 -21.43 4.19 -2.02
C ALA A 341 -20.01 3.93 -2.55
N LEU A 342 -19.71 4.33 -3.80
CA LEU A 342 -18.38 4.24 -4.39
C LEU A 342 -17.34 5.05 -3.60
N TYR A 343 -17.72 6.24 -3.14
CA TYR A 343 -16.83 7.03 -2.31
C TYR A 343 -16.63 6.40 -0.93
N HIS A 344 -17.68 5.94 -0.27
CA HIS A 344 -17.55 5.30 1.05
C HIS A 344 -16.65 4.06 1.01
N ALA A 345 -16.66 3.32 -0.10
CA ALA A 345 -15.75 2.20 -0.31
C ALA A 345 -14.26 2.60 -0.43
N HIS A 346 -13.95 3.89 -0.64
CA HIS A 346 -12.58 4.42 -0.56
C HIS A 346 -11.95 4.22 0.84
N GLY A 347 -12.76 4.10 1.88
CA GLY A 347 -12.29 3.81 3.25
C GLY A 347 -11.49 2.51 3.37
N GLU A 348 -11.53 1.59 2.39
CA GLU A 348 -10.65 0.41 2.35
C GLU A 348 -9.17 0.80 2.23
N CYS A 349 -8.86 1.98 1.69
CA CYS A 349 -7.50 2.52 1.59
C CYS A 349 -6.81 2.63 2.96
N GLU A 350 -7.55 2.99 4.01
CA GLU A 350 -7.02 3.03 5.39
C GLU A 350 -6.47 1.68 5.85
N GLN A 351 -7.07 0.58 5.37
CA GLN A 351 -6.62 -0.77 5.68
C GLN A 351 -5.29 -1.08 4.99
N PHE A 352 -5.10 -0.63 3.74
CA PHE A 352 -3.82 -0.76 3.02
C PHE A 352 -2.73 0.05 3.70
N HIS A 353 -3.02 1.27 4.13
CA HIS A 353 -2.10 2.07 4.93
C HIS A 353 -1.71 1.39 6.24
N SER A 354 -2.68 0.81 6.94
CA SER A 354 -2.42 0.05 8.18
C SER A 354 -1.53 -1.16 7.95
N GLU A 355 -1.66 -1.85 6.82
CA GLU A 355 -0.80 -2.98 6.47
C GLU A 355 0.67 -2.54 6.29
N ILE A 356 0.91 -1.43 5.61
CA ILE A 356 2.26 -0.88 5.44
C ILE A 356 2.82 -0.39 6.78
N LYS A 357 2.06 0.45 7.48
CA LYS A 357 2.51 1.09 8.71
C LYS A 357 2.72 0.08 9.84
N THR A 358 1.73 -0.77 10.07
CA THR A 358 1.68 -1.65 11.25
C THR A 358 2.19 -3.06 10.94
N ASP A 359 1.74 -3.68 9.84
CA ASP A 359 2.08 -5.08 9.58
C ASP A 359 3.50 -5.23 9.05
N MET A 360 3.97 -4.30 8.21
CA MET A 360 5.35 -4.24 7.74
C MET A 360 6.27 -3.40 8.63
N GLY A 361 5.72 -2.70 9.64
CA GLY A 361 6.49 -1.91 10.60
C GLY A 361 7.04 -0.59 10.05
N VAL A 362 6.58 -0.11 8.89
CA VAL A 362 7.15 1.05 8.18
C VAL A 362 6.70 2.40 8.78
N GLU A 363 5.83 2.43 9.78
CA GLU A 363 5.41 3.67 10.47
C GLU A 363 6.60 4.56 10.85
N ARG A 364 7.69 3.94 11.35
CA ARG A 364 8.93 4.63 11.70
C ARG A 364 10.01 4.30 10.68
N LEU A 365 10.18 5.19 9.71
CA LEU A 365 11.23 5.04 8.70
C LEU A 365 12.62 5.01 9.37
N PRO A 366 13.57 4.15 8.92
CA PRO A 366 14.77 3.83 9.71
C PRO A 366 15.90 4.87 9.62
N SER A 367 15.95 5.69 8.57
CA SER A 367 17.06 6.62 8.34
C SER A 367 16.84 7.99 8.99
N GLY A 368 17.94 8.68 9.29
CA GLY A 368 17.94 10.11 9.59
C GLY A 368 17.78 11.00 8.36
N LYS A 369 18.07 10.47 7.15
CA LYS A 369 18.07 11.23 5.89
C LYS A 369 16.74 11.08 5.16
N PHE A 370 16.25 12.18 4.60
CA PHE A 370 15.00 12.21 3.84
C PHE A 370 15.06 11.32 2.59
N ASP A 371 16.08 11.47 1.76
CA ASP A 371 16.25 10.72 0.51
C ASP A 371 16.36 9.21 0.73
N THR A 372 17.01 8.79 1.81
CA THR A 372 17.09 7.37 2.18
C THR A 372 15.74 6.82 2.62
N ASN A 373 14.96 7.62 3.35
CA ASN A 373 13.61 7.25 3.75
C ASN A 373 12.64 7.20 2.56
N GLU A 374 12.82 8.05 1.55
CA GLU A 374 12.09 7.94 0.29
C GLU A 374 12.41 6.63 -0.42
N LEU A 375 13.70 6.25 -0.54
CA LEU A 375 14.10 4.95 -1.07
C LEU A 375 13.46 3.79 -0.30
N VAL A 376 13.41 3.86 1.04
CA VAL A 376 12.75 2.85 1.87
C VAL A 376 11.28 2.71 1.50
N LEU A 377 10.56 3.80 1.26
CA LEU A 377 9.17 3.74 0.81
C LEU A 377 9.03 3.12 -0.58
N GLU A 378 9.94 3.42 -1.49
CA GLU A 378 9.91 2.83 -2.84
C GLU A 378 10.20 1.32 -2.82
N LEU A 379 11.14 0.87 -2.00
CA LEU A 379 11.36 -0.55 -1.76
C LEU A 379 10.17 -1.21 -1.03
N THR A 380 9.45 -0.42 -0.20
CA THR A 380 8.20 -0.87 0.41
C THR A 380 7.11 -1.14 -0.63
N VAL A 381 7.04 -0.38 -1.73
CA VAL A 381 6.12 -0.67 -2.84
C VAL A 381 6.32 -2.08 -3.37
N LEU A 382 7.57 -2.45 -3.66
CA LEU A 382 7.92 -3.78 -4.16
C LEU A 382 7.62 -4.87 -3.12
N ALA A 383 8.09 -4.71 -1.89
CA ALA A 383 7.89 -5.67 -0.82
C ALA A 383 6.40 -5.90 -0.51
N TYR A 384 5.62 -4.82 -0.44
CA TYR A 384 4.17 -4.88 -0.22
C TYR A 384 3.47 -5.66 -1.34
N ASN A 385 3.80 -5.36 -2.60
CA ASN A 385 3.20 -6.02 -3.75
C ASN A 385 3.60 -7.50 -3.85
N ILE A 386 4.84 -7.85 -3.53
CA ILE A 386 5.27 -9.26 -3.44
C ILE A 386 4.44 -9.99 -2.37
N LEU A 387 4.31 -9.43 -1.17
CA LEU A 387 3.48 -10.01 -0.12
C LEU A 387 2.00 -10.10 -0.53
N ARG A 388 1.51 -9.10 -1.25
CA ARG A 388 0.13 -9.09 -1.79
C ARG A 388 -0.06 -10.19 -2.83
N MET A 389 0.85 -10.37 -3.77
CA MET A 389 0.83 -11.45 -4.76
C MET A 389 0.84 -12.83 -4.10
N ILE A 390 1.74 -13.06 -3.13
CA ILE A 390 1.78 -14.31 -2.34
C ILE A 390 0.43 -14.55 -1.63
N GLY A 391 -0.13 -13.50 -1.02
CA GLY A 391 -1.42 -13.57 -0.33
C GLY A 391 -2.60 -13.87 -1.25
N GLN A 392 -2.64 -13.27 -2.44
CA GLN A 392 -3.69 -13.49 -3.44
C GLN A 392 -3.59 -14.90 -4.02
N GLU A 393 -2.38 -15.37 -4.35
CA GLU A 393 -2.18 -16.72 -4.81
C GLU A 393 -2.61 -17.76 -3.76
N ALA A 394 -2.32 -17.52 -2.47
CA ALA A 394 -2.78 -18.37 -1.37
C ALA A 394 -4.32 -18.39 -1.23
N VAL A 395 -5.02 -17.33 -1.67
CA VAL A 395 -6.49 -17.31 -1.75
C VAL A 395 -6.97 -18.13 -2.95
N HIS A 396 -6.37 -17.93 -4.12
CA HIS A 396 -6.75 -18.61 -5.37
C HIS A 396 -6.61 -20.13 -5.27
N GLN A 397 -5.51 -20.60 -4.67
CA GLN A 397 -5.27 -22.05 -4.51
C GLN A 397 -6.21 -22.73 -3.52
N GLY A 398 -6.86 -21.97 -2.63
CA GLY A 398 -7.79 -22.49 -1.63
C GLY A 398 -7.18 -23.37 -0.52
N ASN A 399 -5.85 -23.58 -0.52
CA ASN A 399 -5.13 -24.44 0.42
C ASN A 399 -4.71 -23.72 1.71
N ALA A 400 -4.92 -22.40 1.80
CA ALA A 400 -4.60 -21.64 2.98
C ALA A 400 -5.64 -21.87 4.09
N PRO A 401 -5.24 -22.14 5.34
CA PRO A 401 -6.16 -22.22 6.45
C PRO A 401 -6.98 -20.94 6.56
N ALA A 402 -8.31 -21.05 6.50
CA ALA A 402 -9.20 -19.90 6.63
C ALA A 402 -10.46 -20.28 7.37
N LYS A 403 -10.89 -19.45 8.31
CA LYS A 403 -12.18 -19.59 9.00
C LYS A 403 -13.36 -19.08 8.15
N ARG A 404 -13.08 -18.22 7.14
CA ARG A 404 -14.07 -17.57 6.26
C ARG A 404 -13.48 -17.43 4.87
N VAL A 405 -14.35 -17.40 3.87
CA VAL A 405 -13.97 -16.99 2.51
C VAL A 405 -13.61 -15.52 2.55
N VAL A 406 -12.45 -15.18 2.03
CA VAL A 406 -11.92 -13.80 1.97
C VAL A 406 -11.49 -13.51 0.54
N SER A 407 -11.65 -12.27 0.11
CA SER A 407 -11.18 -11.79 -1.20
C SER A 407 -9.67 -11.57 -1.24
N ARG A 408 -9.06 -11.30 -0.08
CA ARG A 408 -7.62 -11.09 0.06
C ARG A 408 -7.10 -11.51 1.44
N LYS A 409 -5.82 -11.90 1.52
CA LYS A 409 -5.13 -12.11 2.80
C LYS A 409 -4.51 -10.79 3.27
N ARG A 410 -4.66 -10.49 4.55
CA ARG A 410 -3.93 -9.38 5.17
C ARG A 410 -2.42 -9.66 5.14
N VAL A 411 -1.61 -8.64 4.87
CA VAL A 411 -0.14 -8.74 4.78
C VAL A 411 0.46 -9.37 6.04
N ARG A 412 -0.02 -9.03 7.24
CA ARG A 412 0.39 -9.69 8.49
C ARG A 412 0.23 -11.21 8.45
N THR A 413 -0.85 -11.71 7.89
CA THR A 413 -1.10 -13.16 7.78
C THR A 413 -0.05 -13.83 6.89
N VAL A 414 0.32 -13.18 5.78
CA VAL A 414 1.37 -13.64 4.87
C VAL A 414 2.73 -13.66 5.57
N ILE A 415 3.09 -12.56 6.22
CA ILE A 415 4.35 -12.44 6.96
C ILE A 415 4.46 -13.54 8.02
N GLN A 416 3.44 -13.68 8.88
CA GLN A 416 3.50 -14.58 10.02
C GLN A 416 3.46 -16.06 9.65
N ASN A 417 2.77 -16.44 8.56
CA ASN A 417 2.52 -17.84 8.26
C ASN A 417 3.24 -18.35 7.02
N LEU A 418 3.73 -17.49 6.15
CA LEU A 418 4.38 -17.86 4.90
C LEU A 418 5.83 -17.35 4.83
N ILE A 419 6.14 -16.17 5.37
CA ILE A 419 7.51 -15.67 5.42
C ILE A 419 8.24 -16.22 6.66
N HIS A 420 7.69 -15.99 7.86
CA HIS A 420 8.19 -16.60 9.11
C HIS A 420 7.77 -18.06 9.23
N PHE A 421 8.14 -18.84 8.22
CA PHE A 421 7.86 -20.26 8.14
C PHE A 421 9.07 -21.06 8.63
N ALA A 422 8.89 -21.85 9.68
CA ALA A 422 9.98 -22.63 10.23
C ALA A 422 10.30 -23.87 9.36
N GLY A 423 11.54 -23.99 8.96
CA GLY A 423 12.04 -25.14 8.21
C GLY A 423 13.44 -25.53 8.65
N HIS A 424 13.77 -26.82 8.57
CA HIS A 424 15.11 -27.33 8.83
C HIS A 424 15.90 -27.40 7.52
N VAL A 425 17.03 -26.69 7.46
CA VAL A 425 17.91 -26.66 6.29
C VAL A 425 19.00 -27.70 6.43
N THR A 426 19.11 -28.58 5.43
CA THR A 426 20.25 -29.49 5.26
C THR A 426 20.92 -29.22 3.92
N GLN A 427 22.25 -29.35 3.89
CA GLN A 427 23.02 -29.23 2.68
C GLN A 427 23.41 -30.64 2.21
N HIS A 428 23.03 -30.96 0.98
CA HIS A 428 23.42 -32.20 0.33
C HIS A 428 24.02 -31.91 -1.04
N ALA A 429 25.30 -32.22 -1.20
CA ALA A 429 26.05 -31.89 -2.40
C ALA A 429 25.96 -30.40 -2.75
N ARG A 430 25.31 -30.03 -3.87
CA ARG A 430 25.12 -28.65 -4.32
C ARG A 430 23.70 -28.11 -4.07
N GLN A 431 22.90 -28.82 -3.28
CA GLN A 431 21.51 -28.46 -3.01
C GLN A 431 21.31 -28.12 -1.54
N LEU A 432 20.49 -27.13 -1.28
CA LEU A 432 19.92 -26.86 0.04
C LEU A 432 18.53 -27.46 0.09
N LEU A 433 18.31 -28.38 1.02
CA LEU A 433 17.01 -28.99 1.26
C LEU A 433 16.34 -28.32 2.46
N LEU A 434 15.21 -27.69 2.24
CA LEU A 434 14.37 -27.12 3.29
C LEU A 434 13.29 -28.14 3.67
N SER A 435 13.42 -28.75 4.82
CA SER A 435 12.45 -29.70 5.37
C SER A 435 11.46 -28.96 6.26
N ILE A 436 10.18 -29.08 5.95
CA ILE A 436 9.06 -28.45 6.66
C ILE A 436 8.21 -29.51 7.36
N SER A 437 7.58 -29.13 8.49
CA SER A 437 6.73 -30.05 9.22
C SER A 437 5.39 -30.24 8.53
N ARG A 438 4.98 -31.51 8.32
CA ARG A 438 3.64 -31.84 7.82
C ARG A 438 2.50 -31.44 8.76
N SER A 439 2.80 -31.27 10.05
CA SER A 439 1.81 -30.80 11.03
C SER A 439 1.56 -29.30 10.99
N ASN A 440 2.34 -28.54 10.21
CA ASN A 440 2.07 -27.11 10.02
C ASN A 440 0.86 -26.94 9.12
N ALA A 441 -0.17 -26.25 9.61
CA ALA A 441 -1.42 -26.03 8.88
C ALA A 441 -1.25 -25.30 7.54
N TRP A 442 -0.13 -24.60 7.33
CA TRP A 442 0.18 -23.87 6.10
C TRP A 442 1.14 -24.63 5.17
N ALA A 443 1.53 -25.88 5.51
CA ALA A 443 2.54 -26.62 4.74
C ALA A 443 2.12 -26.84 3.28
N ASP A 444 0.89 -27.28 3.03
CA ASP A 444 0.39 -27.52 1.67
C ASP A 444 0.30 -26.22 0.86
N CYS A 445 -0.18 -25.14 1.49
CA CYS A 445 -0.22 -23.82 0.87
C CYS A 445 1.20 -23.33 0.53
N PHE A 446 2.16 -23.46 1.46
CA PHE A 446 3.54 -23.08 1.24
C PHE A 446 4.18 -23.84 0.06
N LEU A 447 4.01 -25.18 0.01
CA LEU A 447 4.52 -26.00 -1.10
C LEU A 447 3.87 -25.66 -2.46
N ALA A 448 2.59 -25.33 -2.45
CA ALA A 448 1.91 -24.91 -3.68
C ALA A 448 2.44 -23.55 -4.16
N LEU A 449 2.65 -22.59 -3.26
CA LEU A 449 3.26 -21.30 -3.58
C LEU A 449 4.70 -21.43 -4.11
N THR A 450 5.53 -22.32 -3.52
CA THR A 450 6.88 -22.57 -4.06
C THR A 450 6.84 -23.14 -5.48
N ARG A 451 5.90 -24.02 -5.81
CA ARG A 451 5.72 -24.50 -7.19
C ARG A 451 5.36 -23.38 -8.16
N GLN A 452 4.47 -22.47 -7.73
CA GLN A 452 4.02 -21.35 -8.55
C GLN A 452 5.12 -20.32 -8.79
N PHE A 453 5.87 -19.96 -7.76
CA PHE A 453 6.82 -18.85 -7.82
C PHE A 453 8.28 -19.30 -8.05
N CYS A 454 8.67 -20.52 -7.67
CA CYS A 454 10.06 -20.95 -7.73
C CYS A 454 10.33 -21.88 -8.93
N PHE A 455 9.36 -22.65 -9.41
CA PHE A 455 9.55 -23.68 -10.44
C PHE A 455 8.73 -23.44 -11.74
N ALA A 456 7.96 -22.37 -11.83
CA ALA A 456 7.12 -22.08 -13.00
C ALA A 456 7.90 -21.35 -14.12
#